data_bcd8f825e590c4fce0becb7bbd487119
#
_entry.id   bcd8f825e590c4fce0becb7bbd487119
#
_cell.length_a   1.000
_cell.length_b   1.000
_cell.length_c   1.000
_cell.angle_alpha   90.00
_cell.angle_beta   90.00
_cell.angle_gamma   90.00
#
_symmetry.space_group_name_H-M   'P 1'
#
loop_
_entity.id
_entity.type
_entity.pdbx_description
1 polymer ?
#
loop_
_entity_poly.entity_id
_entity_poly.type
_entity_poly.pdbx_seq_one_letter_code
_entity_poly.pdbx_strand_id
1 'polypeptide(L)'
;MEQLLRQRAESIWTAAIRSVLPDEAVRRALEHFHPQGRVFLVAAGKAAWQMAHAALAVLGRVDGGIVITKYGHVRGPLPGVTCCEAGHPVPDDNSFAATQRALALVSGLRADDTVLFLLSGGGSALFEKPLLPAEELQAITQALLACGADIVEINTIRKRLSAVKGGRFALACAPAAVYSVVLSDILGDPLDMIASGPACPDSSTCAQAAAIAEKYRLALSPAAAALLRQETPKTLPNVTTKITGSVRELCRAAADACRAEGYEPVLLTDCLCCEAREAGSLLGSIARTHAGQGRKRAFIAGGETVVHLTGHGLGGRNQELALAAAPALAGLRRCCVFSVGSDGTDGPTDAAGGYTDGEALAALTAAGLDVPRALADNDAYHALQAVGGLIMTGPTGTNVNDVAVVLAE
;
A
#
# COMPACT_ATOMS: atom_id res chain seq x y z
N MET A 1 -11.69 -26.12 21.31
CA MET A 1 -10.24 -25.78 21.16
C MET A 1 -9.99 -24.98 19.87
N GLU A 2 -10.56 -25.40 18.77
CA GLU A 2 -10.44 -24.67 17.49
C GLU A 2 -11.08 -23.27 17.54
N GLN A 3 -12.21 -23.13 18.26
CA GLN A 3 -12.81 -21.80 18.47
C GLN A 3 -11.85 -20.81 19.17
N LEU A 4 -11.05 -21.28 20.14
CA LEU A 4 -10.04 -20.45 20.80
C LEU A 4 -8.90 -20.08 19.86
N LEU A 5 -8.49 -21.01 18.98
CA LEU A 5 -7.48 -20.74 17.95
C LEU A 5 -7.95 -19.66 16.96
N ARG A 6 -9.23 -19.76 16.52
CA ARG A 6 -9.87 -18.75 15.67
C ARG A 6 -9.89 -17.38 16.33
N GLN A 7 -10.28 -17.30 17.62
CA GLN A 7 -10.31 -16.05 18.38
C GLN A 7 -8.91 -15.41 18.48
N ARG A 8 -7.87 -16.23 18.71
CA ARG A 8 -6.48 -15.73 18.71
C ARG A 8 -6.05 -15.21 17.34
N ALA A 9 -6.36 -15.95 16.28
CA ALA A 9 -6.09 -15.50 14.91
C ALA A 9 -6.80 -14.17 14.64
N GLU A 10 -8.07 -14.02 15.08
CA GLU A 10 -8.85 -12.79 14.95
C GLU A 10 -8.24 -11.61 15.71
N SER A 11 -7.77 -11.84 16.95
CA SER A 11 -7.02 -10.86 17.74
C SER A 11 -5.77 -10.38 16.96
N ILE A 12 -5.03 -11.32 16.37
CA ILE A 12 -3.77 -11.03 15.65
C ILE A 12 -4.02 -10.19 14.40
N TRP A 13 -4.93 -10.61 13.50
CA TRP A 13 -5.14 -9.82 12.26
C TRP A 13 -5.79 -8.48 12.55
N THR A 14 -6.68 -8.39 13.52
CA THR A 14 -7.31 -7.12 13.92
C THR A 14 -6.29 -6.14 14.47
N ALA A 15 -5.38 -6.59 15.35
CA ALA A 15 -4.31 -5.77 15.90
C ALA A 15 -3.31 -5.34 14.81
N ALA A 16 -2.96 -6.25 13.89
CA ALA A 16 -2.05 -5.96 12.79
C ALA A 16 -2.62 -4.89 11.85
N ILE A 17 -3.86 -5.05 11.37
CA ILE A 17 -4.53 -4.07 10.50
C ILE A 17 -4.67 -2.73 11.21
N ARG A 18 -5.12 -2.73 12.48
CA ARG A 18 -5.29 -1.50 13.26
C ARG A 18 -4.00 -0.68 13.33
N SER A 19 -2.85 -1.32 13.47
CA SER A 19 -1.56 -0.63 13.60
C SER A 19 -1.15 0.16 12.36
N VAL A 20 -1.67 -0.21 11.18
CA VAL A 20 -1.35 0.43 9.89
C VAL A 20 -2.49 1.29 9.36
N LEU A 21 -3.54 1.51 10.15
CA LEU A 21 -4.57 2.49 9.82
C LEU A 21 -3.95 3.89 9.71
N PRO A 22 -4.43 4.74 8.80
CA PRO A 22 -3.85 6.07 8.57
C PRO A 22 -3.75 6.91 9.85
N ASP A 23 -4.75 6.82 10.73
CA ASP A 23 -4.78 7.57 11.99
C ASP A 23 -3.63 7.16 12.92
N GLU A 24 -3.44 5.85 13.13
CA GLU A 24 -2.39 5.30 13.99
C GLU A 24 -1.00 5.56 13.40
N ALA A 25 -0.86 5.40 12.08
CA ALA A 25 0.38 5.62 11.36
C ALA A 25 0.83 7.09 11.48
N VAL A 26 -0.07 8.04 11.28
CA VAL A 26 0.22 9.47 11.39
C VAL A 26 0.50 9.87 12.84
N ARG A 27 -0.29 9.40 13.81
CA ARG A 27 -0.08 9.69 15.24
C ARG A 27 1.33 9.25 15.66
N ARG A 28 1.72 8.04 15.32
CA ARG A 28 3.06 7.48 15.59
C ARG A 28 4.18 8.27 14.91
N ALA A 29 3.96 8.72 13.65
CA ALA A 29 4.92 9.56 12.95
C ALA A 29 5.15 10.90 13.65
N LEU A 30 4.11 11.46 14.26
CA LEU A 30 4.14 12.80 14.86
C LEU A 30 4.54 12.80 16.35
N GLU A 31 4.77 11.66 16.99
CA GLU A 31 5.22 11.58 18.39
C GLU A 31 6.48 12.42 18.67
N HIS A 32 7.37 12.52 17.70
CA HIS A 32 8.63 13.29 17.79
C HIS A 32 8.68 14.45 16.78
N PHE A 33 7.54 14.93 16.35
CA PHE A 33 7.44 16.06 15.43
C PHE A 33 7.33 17.37 16.24
N HIS A 34 8.42 18.14 16.25
CA HIS A 34 8.53 19.40 17.01
C HIS A 34 8.94 20.54 16.07
N PRO A 35 8.01 21.07 15.23
CA PRO A 35 8.31 22.18 14.34
C PRO A 35 8.59 23.46 15.12
N GLN A 36 9.52 24.29 14.61
CA GLN A 36 9.92 25.53 15.28
C GLN A 36 9.06 26.73 14.86
N GLY A 37 8.59 26.77 13.61
CA GLY A 37 7.83 27.88 13.04
C GLY A 37 6.42 27.46 12.62
N ARG A 38 5.95 28.07 11.53
CA ARG A 38 4.63 27.74 10.95
C ARG A 38 4.63 26.34 10.36
N VAL A 39 3.46 25.69 10.42
CA VAL A 39 3.26 24.36 9.84
C VAL A 39 2.27 24.45 8.69
N PHE A 40 2.70 24.02 7.52
CA PHE A 40 1.87 23.90 6.32
C PHE A 40 1.63 22.42 6.01
N LEU A 41 0.37 22.01 5.85
CA LEU A 41 -0.01 20.64 5.62
C LEU A 41 -0.31 20.44 4.13
N VAL A 42 0.37 19.48 3.50
CA VAL A 42 0.04 19.01 2.14
C VAL A 42 -0.17 17.50 2.22
N ALA A 43 -1.36 17.04 1.86
CA ALA A 43 -1.69 15.62 1.87
C ALA A 43 -2.15 15.17 0.49
N ALA A 44 -1.61 14.04 -0.01
CA ALA A 44 -1.94 13.52 -1.33
C ALA A 44 -2.10 11.99 -1.31
N GLY A 45 -3.13 11.47 -1.97
CA GLY A 45 -3.41 10.04 -2.08
C GLY A 45 -4.80 9.65 -1.60
N LYS A 46 -5.12 8.36 -1.70
CA LYS A 46 -6.46 7.84 -1.35
C LYS A 46 -6.80 8.04 0.13
N ALA A 47 -5.82 7.94 1.03
CA ALA A 47 -5.98 8.14 2.47
C ALA A 47 -5.66 9.57 2.93
N ALA A 48 -5.41 10.52 2.01
CA ALA A 48 -4.92 11.86 2.33
C ALA A 48 -5.83 12.63 3.29
N TRP A 49 -7.16 12.53 3.13
CA TRP A 49 -8.09 13.18 4.03
C TRP A 49 -7.99 12.63 5.46
N GLN A 50 -7.95 11.31 5.60
CA GLN A 50 -7.89 10.65 6.90
C GLN A 50 -6.55 10.93 7.60
N MET A 51 -5.43 10.89 6.85
CA MET A 51 -4.10 11.27 7.37
C MET A 51 -4.08 12.74 7.85
N ALA A 52 -4.66 13.65 7.08
CA ALA A 52 -4.75 15.07 7.45
C ALA A 52 -5.63 15.29 8.68
N HIS A 53 -6.76 14.59 8.78
CA HIS A 53 -7.62 14.60 9.96
C HIS A 53 -6.86 14.13 11.21
N ALA A 54 -6.14 13.03 11.10
CA ALA A 54 -5.32 12.51 12.20
C ALA A 54 -4.19 13.49 12.60
N ALA A 55 -3.53 14.11 11.62
CA ALA A 55 -2.49 15.10 11.88
C ALA A 55 -3.04 16.32 12.63
N LEU A 56 -4.22 16.82 12.24
CA LEU A 56 -4.89 17.93 12.92
C LEU A 56 -5.32 17.56 14.34
N ALA A 57 -5.73 16.32 14.58
CA ALA A 57 -6.06 15.84 15.93
C ALA A 57 -4.83 15.85 16.86
N VAL A 58 -3.62 15.62 16.33
CA VAL A 58 -2.37 15.69 17.09
C VAL A 58 -1.86 17.12 17.25
N LEU A 59 -1.87 17.92 16.17
CA LEU A 59 -1.25 19.25 16.13
C LEU A 59 -2.18 20.37 16.64
N GLY A 60 -3.48 20.12 16.67
CA GLY A 60 -4.52 21.11 16.98
C GLY A 60 -4.81 22.09 15.83
N ARG A 61 -3.78 22.63 15.20
CA ARG A 61 -3.91 23.56 14.08
C ARG A 61 -2.72 23.50 13.13
N VAL A 62 -2.93 23.99 11.92
CA VAL A 62 -1.88 24.28 10.93
C VAL A 62 -2.06 25.72 10.42
N ASP A 63 -1.01 26.33 9.88
CA ASP A 63 -1.05 27.71 9.37
C ASP A 63 -1.62 27.80 7.94
N GLY A 64 -1.78 26.68 7.29
CA GLY A 64 -2.44 26.49 6.02
C GLY A 64 -2.31 25.05 5.57
N GLY A 65 -3.24 24.59 4.75
CA GLY A 65 -3.16 23.22 4.28
C GLY A 65 -4.00 22.93 3.05
N ILE A 66 -3.64 21.85 2.36
CA ILE A 66 -4.37 21.29 1.25
C ILE A 66 -4.35 19.76 1.29
N VAL A 67 -5.51 19.17 1.05
CA VAL A 67 -5.71 17.72 0.85
C VAL A 67 -6.12 17.50 -0.60
N ILE A 68 -5.48 16.54 -1.26
CA ILE A 68 -5.81 16.11 -2.62
C ILE A 68 -6.08 14.61 -2.59
N THR A 69 -7.33 14.22 -2.77
CA THR A 69 -7.77 12.83 -2.67
C THR A 69 -8.69 12.43 -3.82
N LYS A 70 -9.01 11.15 -3.91
CA LYS A 70 -9.91 10.59 -4.93
C LYS A 70 -11.35 11.08 -4.68
N TYR A 71 -12.14 11.22 -5.74
CA TYR A 71 -13.57 11.54 -5.65
C TYR A 71 -14.30 10.63 -4.65
N GLY A 72 -15.15 11.24 -3.80
CA GLY A 72 -15.91 10.57 -2.76
C GLY A 72 -15.10 10.20 -1.51
N HIS A 73 -13.84 10.66 -1.38
CA HIS A 73 -12.99 10.36 -0.23
C HIS A 73 -12.88 11.51 0.79
N VAL A 74 -13.38 12.68 0.49
CA VAL A 74 -13.53 13.78 1.46
C VAL A 74 -14.73 13.49 2.36
N ARG A 75 -14.48 13.33 3.67
CA ARG A 75 -15.52 12.99 4.66
C ARG A 75 -16.07 14.19 5.42
N GLY A 76 -15.61 15.40 5.09
CA GLY A 76 -16.05 16.66 5.70
C GLY A 76 -14.97 17.73 5.67
N PRO A 77 -15.27 18.95 6.16
CA PRO A 77 -14.31 20.04 6.22
C PRO A 77 -13.22 19.76 7.27
N LEU A 78 -12.01 20.23 7.00
CA LEU A 78 -10.88 20.20 7.93
C LEU A 78 -10.48 21.65 8.28
N PRO A 79 -10.35 22.01 9.57
CA PRO A 79 -10.01 23.39 9.97
C PRO A 79 -8.67 23.85 9.38
N GLY A 80 -8.67 24.98 8.67
CA GLY A 80 -7.47 25.56 8.06
C GLY A 80 -6.92 24.81 6.84
N VAL A 81 -7.66 23.83 6.30
CA VAL A 81 -7.22 22.97 5.19
C VAL A 81 -8.25 22.98 4.06
N THR A 82 -7.81 23.24 2.85
CA THR A 82 -8.63 23.12 1.64
C THR A 82 -8.64 21.65 1.19
N CYS A 83 -9.84 21.05 1.09
CA CYS A 83 -9.99 19.69 0.58
C CYS A 83 -10.37 19.71 -0.89
N CYS A 84 -9.60 18.99 -1.72
CA CYS A 84 -9.82 18.84 -3.16
C CYS A 84 -9.98 17.35 -3.51
N GLU A 85 -10.93 17.06 -4.38
CA GLU A 85 -11.12 15.74 -4.97
C GLU A 85 -10.71 15.74 -6.45
N ALA A 86 -10.11 14.64 -6.91
CA ALA A 86 -9.49 14.55 -8.22
C ALA A 86 -9.53 13.13 -8.80
N GLY A 87 -9.16 12.99 -10.07
CA GLY A 87 -9.18 11.75 -10.81
C GLY A 87 -8.12 10.74 -10.37
N HIS A 88 -8.55 9.48 -10.28
CA HIS A 88 -7.69 8.33 -10.04
C HIS A 88 -8.33 7.07 -10.70
N PRO A 89 -7.58 6.22 -11.42
CA PRO A 89 -6.10 6.17 -11.56
C PRO A 89 -5.51 7.12 -12.61
N VAL A 90 -6.33 7.80 -13.39
CA VAL A 90 -5.89 8.78 -14.39
C VAL A 90 -6.05 10.18 -13.81
N PRO A 91 -4.97 11.01 -13.83
CA PRO A 91 -5.05 12.40 -13.38
C PRO A 91 -5.98 13.23 -14.31
N ASP A 92 -6.66 14.20 -13.75
CA ASP A 92 -7.55 15.11 -14.44
C ASP A 92 -7.21 16.59 -14.13
N ASP A 93 -7.99 17.53 -14.68
CA ASP A 93 -7.81 18.96 -14.47
C ASP A 93 -7.89 19.34 -12.98
N ASN A 94 -8.70 18.62 -12.18
CA ASN A 94 -8.77 18.85 -10.74
C ASN A 94 -7.48 18.42 -10.04
N SER A 95 -6.83 17.32 -10.48
CA SER A 95 -5.50 16.93 -10.01
C SER A 95 -4.48 18.05 -10.25
N PHE A 96 -4.48 18.60 -11.47
CA PHE A 96 -3.52 19.63 -11.88
C PHE A 96 -3.77 20.95 -11.14
N ALA A 97 -5.03 21.37 -11.01
CA ALA A 97 -5.42 22.59 -10.29
C ALA A 97 -5.11 22.49 -8.80
N ALA A 98 -5.43 21.36 -8.16
CA ALA A 98 -5.15 21.15 -6.75
C ALA A 98 -3.64 21.11 -6.47
N THR A 99 -2.86 20.44 -7.32
CA THR A 99 -1.39 20.39 -7.20
C THR A 99 -0.76 21.77 -7.41
N GLN A 100 -1.30 22.58 -8.34
CA GLN A 100 -0.87 23.99 -8.50
C GLN A 100 -1.12 24.82 -7.25
N ARG A 101 -2.27 24.61 -6.55
CA ARG A 101 -2.55 25.25 -5.27
C ARG A 101 -1.58 24.78 -4.17
N ALA A 102 -1.21 23.49 -4.16
CA ALA A 102 -0.21 22.99 -3.22
C ALA A 102 1.16 23.64 -3.45
N LEU A 103 1.60 23.81 -4.71
CA LEU A 103 2.81 24.53 -5.04
C LEU A 103 2.75 26.01 -4.64
N ALA A 104 1.63 26.67 -4.85
CA ALA A 104 1.42 28.04 -4.40
C ALA A 104 1.47 28.19 -2.87
N LEU A 105 0.87 27.23 -2.14
CA LEU A 105 0.88 27.18 -0.67
C LEU A 105 2.30 27.12 -0.09
N VAL A 106 3.21 26.37 -0.75
CA VAL A 106 4.59 26.19 -0.28
C VAL A 106 5.58 27.17 -0.90
N SER A 107 5.11 28.09 -1.75
CA SER A 107 5.96 29.11 -2.36
C SER A 107 6.34 30.22 -1.38
N GLY A 108 7.63 30.54 -1.29
CA GLY A 108 8.14 31.63 -0.47
C GLY A 108 8.10 31.37 1.04
N LEU A 109 8.15 30.09 1.43
CA LEU A 109 8.28 29.69 2.84
C LEU A 109 9.65 30.11 3.38
N ARG A 110 9.73 30.24 4.72
CA ARG A 110 10.96 30.62 5.43
C ARG A 110 11.68 29.36 5.94
N ALA A 111 12.93 29.52 6.33
CA ALA A 111 13.75 28.41 6.82
C ALA A 111 13.27 27.81 8.15
N ASP A 112 12.51 28.56 8.93
CA ASP A 112 11.87 28.13 10.18
C ASP A 112 10.50 27.47 9.96
N ASP A 113 9.91 27.59 8.76
CA ASP A 113 8.66 26.93 8.42
C ASP A 113 8.86 25.43 8.19
N THR A 114 7.80 24.66 8.39
CA THR A 114 7.80 23.22 8.13
C THR A 114 6.61 22.81 7.26
N VAL A 115 6.88 22.06 6.22
CA VAL A 115 5.84 21.39 5.41
C VAL A 115 5.66 19.97 5.92
N LEU A 116 4.51 19.69 6.51
CA LEU A 116 4.07 18.34 6.82
C LEU A 116 3.45 17.74 5.55
N PHE A 117 4.19 16.84 4.90
CA PHE A 117 3.78 16.19 3.67
C PHE A 117 3.29 14.77 3.94
N LEU A 118 1.99 14.52 3.79
CA LEU A 118 1.34 13.24 4.04
C LEU A 118 1.03 12.56 2.71
N LEU A 119 1.59 11.38 2.49
CA LEU A 119 1.53 10.69 1.20
C LEU A 119 1.00 9.26 1.39
N SER A 120 0.05 8.87 0.55
CA SER A 120 -0.49 7.51 0.49
C SER A 120 -0.65 7.02 -0.95
N GLY A 121 -1.03 5.76 -1.12
CA GLY A 121 -1.27 5.15 -2.43
C GLY A 121 -2.19 5.98 -3.32
N GLY A 122 -1.95 5.93 -4.63
CA GLY A 122 -2.67 6.72 -5.64
C GLY A 122 -2.12 8.13 -5.87
N GLY A 123 -1.11 8.56 -5.11
CA GLY A 123 -0.49 9.89 -5.24
C GLY A 123 0.11 10.17 -6.63
N SER A 124 0.47 9.17 -7.41
CA SER A 124 0.99 9.36 -8.78
C SER A 124 0.02 10.06 -9.73
N ALA A 125 -1.29 9.84 -9.56
CA ALA A 125 -2.33 10.52 -10.33
C ALA A 125 -2.85 11.77 -9.60
N LEU A 126 -3.10 11.66 -8.31
CA LEU A 126 -3.71 12.72 -7.51
C LEU A 126 -2.80 13.92 -7.31
N PHE A 127 -1.47 13.71 -7.22
CA PHE A 127 -0.48 14.77 -7.05
C PHE A 127 0.38 14.91 -8.31
N GLU A 128 -0.21 15.55 -9.33
CA GLU A 128 0.40 15.74 -10.65
C GLU A 128 0.24 17.17 -11.13
N LYS A 129 1.31 17.73 -11.65
CA LYS A 129 1.32 19.01 -12.40
C LYS A 129 2.26 18.85 -13.60
N PRO A 130 1.70 18.64 -14.80
CA PRO A 130 2.51 18.53 -16.02
C PRO A 130 3.32 19.79 -16.32
N LEU A 131 4.54 19.62 -16.84
CA LEU A 131 5.41 20.68 -17.39
C LEU A 131 5.19 20.89 -18.90
N LEU A 132 4.25 20.14 -19.48
CA LEU A 132 3.85 20.15 -20.88
C LEU A 132 2.33 20.00 -20.96
N PRO A 133 1.68 20.12 -22.15
CA PRO A 133 0.26 19.89 -22.28
C PRO A 133 -0.18 18.54 -21.71
N ALA A 134 -1.29 18.49 -21.00
CA ALA A 134 -1.76 17.28 -20.29
C ALA A 134 -1.99 16.11 -21.26
N GLU A 135 -2.50 16.41 -22.45
CA GLU A 135 -2.75 15.43 -23.51
C GLU A 135 -1.45 14.77 -23.97
N GLU A 136 -0.35 15.53 -24.03
CA GLU A 136 0.96 14.99 -24.42
C GLU A 136 1.52 14.07 -23.31
N LEU A 137 1.43 14.47 -22.03
CA LEU A 137 1.80 13.59 -20.90
C LEU A 137 1.01 12.28 -20.93
N GLN A 138 -0.29 12.37 -21.18
CA GLN A 138 -1.17 11.21 -21.27
C GLN A 138 -0.77 10.31 -22.44
N ALA A 139 -0.53 10.88 -23.63
CA ALA A 139 -0.11 10.15 -24.81
C ALA A 139 1.22 9.41 -24.61
N ILE A 140 2.23 10.07 -24.01
CA ILE A 140 3.51 9.46 -23.67
C ILE A 140 3.32 8.31 -22.66
N THR A 141 2.50 8.51 -21.63
CA THR A 141 2.23 7.49 -20.62
C THR A 141 1.52 6.27 -21.22
N GLN A 142 0.52 6.49 -22.09
CA GLN A 142 -0.19 5.40 -22.80
C GLN A 142 0.75 4.65 -23.76
N ALA A 143 1.63 5.35 -24.47
CA ALA A 143 2.61 4.73 -25.34
C ALA A 143 3.56 3.80 -24.57
N LEU A 144 4.06 4.24 -23.40
CA LEU A 144 4.92 3.42 -22.53
C LEU A 144 4.18 2.17 -22.03
N LEU A 145 2.94 2.31 -21.57
CA LEU A 145 2.11 1.17 -21.16
C LEU A 145 1.87 0.19 -22.31
N ALA A 146 1.52 0.69 -23.48
CA ALA A 146 1.25 -0.13 -24.67
C ALA A 146 2.49 -0.89 -25.18
N CYS A 147 3.68 -0.32 -24.98
CA CYS A 147 4.95 -0.96 -25.35
C CYS A 147 5.46 -1.95 -24.29
N GLY A 148 4.76 -2.13 -23.16
CA GLY A 148 5.18 -3.02 -22.07
C GLY A 148 6.36 -2.51 -21.25
N ALA A 149 6.53 -1.19 -21.16
CA ALA A 149 7.52 -0.59 -20.27
C ALA A 149 7.20 -0.93 -18.81
N ASP A 150 8.21 -1.26 -18.03
CA ASP A 150 8.03 -1.50 -16.61
C ASP A 150 7.78 -0.20 -15.82
N ILE A 151 7.36 -0.33 -14.57
CA ILE A 151 7.02 0.82 -13.72
C ILE A 151 8.21 1.74 -13.46
N VAL A 152 9.44 1.21 -13.44
CA VAL A 152 10.67 1.98 -13.24
C VAL A 152 10.94 2.85 -14.46
N GLU A 153 10.81 2.27 -15.67
CA GLU A 153 10.96 2.98 -16.93
C GLU A 153 9.89 4.08 -17.09
N ILE A 154 8.63 3.76 -16.79
CA ILE A 154 7.52 4.71 -16.83
C ILE A 154 7.80 5.89 -15.89
N ASN A 155 8.17 5.61 -14.63
CA ASN A 155 8.46 6.65 -13.65
C ASN A 155 9.70 7.46 -14.01
N THR A 156 10.73 6.88 -14.62
CA THR A 156 11.92 7.59 -15.10
C THR A 156 11.55 8.69 -16.09
N ILE A 157 10.61 8.44 -16.97
CA ILE A 157 10.10 9.45 -17.91
C ILE A 157 9.18 10.44 -17.18
N ARG A 158 8.17 9.96 -16.42
CA ARG A 158 7.17 10.81 -15.78
C ARG A 158 7.75 11.81 -14.78
N LYS A 159 8.79 11.41 -14.02
CA LYS A 159 9.47 12.30 -13.06
C LYS A 159 10.02 13.56 -13.74
N ARG A 160 10.47 13.48 -14.99
CA ARG A 160 11.01 14.62 -15.74
C ARG A 160 9.96 15.53 -16.36
N LEU A 161 8.78 14.98 -16.61
CA LEU A 161 7.66 15.70 -17.23
C LEU A 161 6.72 16.35 -16.22
N SER A 162 7.01 16.25 -14.91
CA SER A 162 6.18 16.73 -13.81
C SER A 162 6.87 17.81 -12.99
N ALA A 163 6.12 18.80 -12.54
CA ALA A 163 6.61 19.87 -11.66
C ALA A 163 6.78 19.42 -10.19
N VAL A 164 6.24 18.27 -9.80
CA VAL A 164 6.23 17.82 -8.39
C VAL A 164 6.95 16.50 -8.17
N LYS A 165 7.09 15.64 -9.19
CA LYS A 165 7.72 14.32 -9.05
C LYS A 165 9.26 14.39 -9.00
N GLY A 166 9.90 13.27 -8.60
CA GLY A 166 11.35 13.15 -8.57
C GLY A 166 12.03 14.21 -7.70
N GLY A 167 11.48 14.50 -6.53
CA GLY A 167 12.03 15.45 -5.55
C GLY A 167 11.69 16.92 -5.80
N ARG A 168 11.03 17.26 -6.90
CA ARG A 168 10.77 18.65 -7.26
C ARG A 168 9.81 19.36 -6.30
N PHE A 169 8.84 18.64 -5.71
CA PHE A 169 7.98 19.23 -4.70
C PHE A 169 8.76 19.65 -3.46
N ALA A 170 9.63 18.79 -2.93
CA ALA A 170 10.46 19.12 -1.78
C ALA A 170 11.44 20.26 -2.08
N LEU A 171 11.97 20.31 -3.32
CA LEU A 171 12.79 21.44 -3.77
C LEU A 171 11.99 22.74 -3.80
N ALA A 172 10.72 22.70 -4.22
CA ALA A 172 9.83 23.86 -4.22
C ALA A 172 9.49 24.38 -2.81
N CYS A 173 9.59 23.53 -1.79
CA CYS A 173 9.40 23.91 -0.39
C CYS A 173 10.61 24.65 0.21
N ALA A 174 11.80 24.57 -0.43
CA ALA A 174 13.01 25.16 0.11
C ALA A 174 12.88 26.69 0.27
N PRO A 175 13.40 27.28 1.37
CA PRO A 175 14.31 26.71 2.38
C PRO A 175 13.59 26.00 3.56
N ALA A 176 12.26 25.87 3.55
CA ALA A 176 11.51 25.21 4.61
C ALA A 176 11.85 23.71 4.70
N ALA A 177 11.77 23.18 5.92
CA ALA A 177 11.89 21.75 6.15
C ALA A 177 10.65 20.99 5.64
N VAL A 178 10.85 19.80 5.08
CA VAL A 178 9.77 18.89 4.69
C VAL A 178 9.82 17.66 5.59
N TYR A 179 8.76 17.46 6.37
CA TYR A 179 8.55 16.24 7.14
C TYR A 179 7.54 15.36 6.39
N SER A 180 8.05 14.34 5.71
CA SER A 180 7.24 13.46 4.86
C SER A 180 6.83 12.21 5.63
N VAL A 181 5.51 11.96 5.72
CA VAL A 181 4.91 10.75 6.31
C VAL A 181 4.28 9.94 5.19
N VAL A 182 4.74 8.70 5.01
CA VAL A 182 4.36 7.86 3.89
C VAL A 182 3.66 6.59 4.35
N LEU A 183 2.49 6.32 3.77
CA LEU A 183 1.83 5.02 3.76
C LEU A 183 2.15 4.36 2.41
N SER A 184 2.99 3.32 2.46
CA SER A 184 3.50 2.63 1.27
C SER A 184 2.62 1.44 0.91
N ASP A 185 2.18 1.40 -0.34
CA ASP A 185 1.51 0.25 -0.97
C ASP A 185 2.43 -0.51 -1.95
N ILE A 186 3.74 -0.20 -1.94
CA ILE A 186 4.73 -0.83 -2.84
C ILE A 186 5.70 -1.68 -2.02
N LEU A 187 5.89 -2.94 -2.43
CA LEU A 187 6.81 -3.86 -1.78
C LEU A 187 8.25 -3.33 -1.76
N GLY A 188 8.89 -3.42 -0.59
CA GLY A 188 10.25 -2.93 -0.38
C GLY A 188 10.35 -1.41 -0.15
N ASP A 189 9.23 -0.70 -0.13
CA ASP A 189 9.12 0.74 0.20
C ASP A 189 10.06 1.66 -0.62
N PRO A 190 10.16 1.50 -1.95
CA PRO A 190 11.03 2.36 -2.76
C PRO A 190 10.45 3.78 -2.82
N LEU A 191 10.94 4.68 -1.96
CA LEU A 191 10.43 6.05 -1.79
C LEU A 191 10.35 6.85 -3.09
N ASP A 192 11.25 6.60 -4.02
CA ASP A 192 11.29 7.26 -5.33
C ASP A 192 10.23 6.73 -6.31
N MET A 193 9.59 5.60 -5.99
CA MET A 193 8.47 5.02 -6.74
C MET A 193 7.10 5.40 -6.15
N ILE A 194 7.02 5.60 -4.83
CA ILE A 194 5.77 5.99 -4.16
C ILE A 194 5.37 7.38 -4.64
N ALA A 195 4.22 7.49 -5.30
CA ALA A 195 3.74 8.69 -5.99
C ALA A 195 4.78 9.31 -6.97
N SER A 196 5.74 8.51 -7.44
CA SER A 196 6.89 8.94 -8.24
C SER A 196 7.83 9.92 -7.50
N GLY A 197 7.93 9.79 -6.18
CA GLY A 197 8.93 10.43 -5.32
C GLY A 197 8.86 11.96 -5.21
N PRO A 198 7.75 12.61 -4.81
CA PRO A 198 7.68 14.07 -4.73
C PRO A 198 8.66 14.68 -3.72
N ALA A 199 8.93 13.97 -2.62
CA ALA A 199 9.84 14.36 -1.55
C ALA A 199 10.99 13.36 -1.36
N CYS A 200 11.47 12.77 -2.46
CA CYS A 200 12.57 11.82 -2.47
C CYS A 200 13.57 12.18 -3.56
N PRO A 201 14.89 12.13 -3.31
CA PRO A 201 15.89 12.24 -4.37
C PRO A 201 15.65 11.22 -5.47
N ASP A 202 15.78 11.64 -6.72
CA ASP A 202 15.59 10.73 -7.86
C ASP A 202 16.87 10.01 -8.22
N SER A 203 16.88 8.70 -8.16
CA SER A 203 18.01 7.85 -8.54
C SER A 203 18.23 7.76 -10.05
N SER A 204 17.17 7.99 -10.87
CA SER A 204 17.25 7.89 -12.34
C SER A 204 17.99 9.06 -12.99
N THR A 205 18.63 8.85 -14.13
CA THR A 205 19.43 9.84 -14.85
C THR A 205 18.80 10.28 -16.17
N CYS A 206 19.19 11.44 -16.70
CA CYS A 206 18.82 11.88 -18.04
C CYS A 206 19.24 10.88 -19.12
N ALA A 207 20.39 10.22 -18.96
CA ALA A 207 20.87 9.21 -19.89
C ALA A 207 19.92 7.99 -19.93
N GLN A 208 19.44 7.54 -18.77
CA GLN A 208 18.42 6.48 -18.71
C GLN A 208 17.11 6.91 -19.36
N ALA A 209 16.64 8.14 -19.09
CA ALA A 209 15.42 8.64 -19.72
C ALA A 209 15.54 8.72 -21.24
N ALA A 210 16.69 9.16 -21.77
CA ALA A 210 16.96 9.18 -23.21
C ALA A 210 16.98 7.77 -23.81
N ALA A 211 17.65 6.82 -23.15
CA ALA A 211 17.70 5.43 -23.59
C ALA A 211 16.30 4.75 -23.62
N ILE A 212 15.45 5.03 -22.62
CA ILE A 212 14.06 4.55 -22.59
C ILE A 212 13.25 5.15 -23.73
N ALA A 213 13.39 6.47 -23.97
CA ALA A 213 12.68 7.14 -25.06
C ALA A 213 13.09 6.57 -26.43
N GLU A 214 14.38 6.26 -26.64
CA GLU A 214 14.88 5.61 -27.84
C GLU A 214 14.41 4.16 -27.97
N LYS A 215 14.55 3.36 -26.89
CA LYS A 215 14.11 1.95 -26.82
C LYS A 215 12.66 1.78 -27.28
N TYR A 216 11.78 2.64 -26.81
CA TYR A 216 10.35 2.58 -27.13
C TYR A 216 9.91 3.51 -28.25
N ARG A 217 10.88 4.22 -28.91
CA ARG A 217 10.63 5.16 -30.01
C ARG A 217 9.49 6.13 -29.68
N LEU A 218 9.56 6.74 -28.49
CA LEU A 218 8.52 7.65 -28.03
C LEU A 218 8.41 8.87 -28.95
N ALA A 219 7.21 9.20 -29.37
CA ALA A 219 6.94 10.45 -30.10
C ALA A 219 6.94 11.60 -29.09
N LEU A 220 8.04 12.36 -29.03
CA LEU A 220 8.25 13.47 -28.12
C LEU A 220 8.23 14.80 -28.88
N SER A 221 7.52 15.79 -28.35
CA SER A 221 7.70 17.16 -28.81
C SER A 221 9.10 17.68 -28.47
N PRO A 222 9.58 18.77 -29.12
CA PRO A 222 10.84 19.41 -28.74
C PRO A 222 10.89 19.81 -27.26
N ALA A 223 9.73 20.23 -26.68
CA ALA A 223 9.60 20.58 -25.27
C ALA A 223 9.77 19.35 -24.35
N ALA A 224 9.10 18.24 -24.65
CA ALA A 224 9.24 16.98 -23.91
C ALA A 224 10.70 16.47 -23.99
N ALA A 225 11.30 16.46 -25.17
CA ALA A 225 12.69 16.06 -25.36
C ALA A 225 13.67 16.93 -24.57
N ALA A 226 13.43 18.25 -24.47
CA ALA A 226 14.23 19.17 -23.66
C ALA A 226 14.08 18.87 -22.15
N LEU A 227 12.87 18.56 -21.66
CA LEU A 227 12.63 18.18 -20.28
C LEU A 227 13.33 16.87 -19.89
N LEU A 228 13.36 15.88 -20.77
CA LEU A 228 14.06 14.61 -20.51
C LEU A 228 15.57 14.78 -20.34
N ARG A 229 16.15 15.87 -20.85
CA ARG A 229 17.58 16.21 -20.70
C ARG A 229 17.89 16.97 -19.40
N GLN A 230 16.87 17.35 -18.62
CA GLN A 230 17.05 18.05 -17.35
C GLN A 230 17.13 17.04 -16.21
N GLU A 231 18.19 17.11 -15.40
CA GLU A 231 18.29 16.27 -14.23
C GLU A 231 17.28 16.67 -13.16
N THR A 232 16.77 15.66 -12.50
CA THR A 232 15.95 15.78 -11.30
C THR A 232 16.83 15.93 -10.06
N PRO A 233 16.32 16.49 -8.94
CA PRO A 233 17.08 16.62 -7.68
C PRO A 233 17.70 15.28 -7.22
N LYS A 234 19.01 15.29 -6.99
CA LYS A 234 19.79 14.12 -6.52
C LYS A 234 20.00 14.12 -5.01
N THR A 235 19.82 15.27 -4.38
CA THR A 235 19.89 15.44 -2.93
C THR A 235 18.79 16.39 -2.47
N LEU A 236 18.24 16.13 -1.31
CA LEU A 236 17.18 16.94 -0.67
C LEU A 236 17.50 17.08 0.82
N PRO A 237 18.40 18.01 1.19
CA PRO A 237 18.86 18.15 2.58
C PRO A 237 17.77 18.66 3.53
N ASN A 238 16.69 19.22 2.99
CA ASN A 238 15.55 19.73 3.76
C ASN A 238 14.47 18.67 4.04
N VAL A 239 14.66 17.39 3.67
CA VAL A 239 13.63 16.35 3.80
C VAL A 239 13.98 15.36 4.89
N THR A 240 13.00 15.09 5.76
CA THR A 240 12.99 13.95 6.68
C THR A 240 11.77 13.07 6.35
N THR A 241 11.98 11.80 6.04
CA THR A 241 10.90 10.87 5.67
C THR A 241 10.68 9.82 6.76
N LYS A 242 9.41 9.57 7.08
CA LYS A 242 8.94 8.47 7.94
C LYS A 242 7.98 7.60 7.17
N ILE A 243 8.32 6.32 6.99
CA ILE A 243 7.39 5.30 6.50
C ILE A 243 6.74 4.71 7.74
N THR A 244 5.42 4.88 7.89
CA THR A 244 4.68 4.50 9.09
C THR A 244 3.55 3.52 8.82
N GLY A 245 3.25 3.25 7.56
CA GLY A 245 2.40 2.17 7.11
C GLY A 245 3.04 1.53 5.90
N SER A 246 3.36 0.24 6.03
CA SER A 246 3.90 -0.60 4.96
C SER A 246 3.65 -2.06 5.32
N VAL A 247 3.87 -2.96 4.37
CA VAL A 247 3.79 -4.40 4.63
C VAL A 247 4.75 -4.82 5.75
N ARG A 248 5.91 -4.18 5.85
CA ARG A 248 6.88 -4.42 6.94
C ARG A 248 6.31 -4.06 8.31
N GLU A 249 5.65 -2.91 8.41
CA GLU A 249 4.97 -2.49 9.64
C GLU A 249 3.78 -3.40 9.98
N LEU A 250 3.03 -3.85 8.96
CA LEU A 250 1.95 -4.82 9.12
C LEU A 250 2.47 -6.15 9.68
N CYS A 251 3.57 -6.68 9.12
CA CYS A 251 4.22 -7.90 9.61
C CYS A 251 4.76 -7.74 11.03
N ARG A 252 5.37 -6.59 11.36
CA ARG A 252 5.87 -6.30 12.70
C ARG A 252 4.72 -6.30 13.71
N ALA A 253 3.62 -5.65 13.38
CA ALA A 253 2.44 -5.59 14.24
C ALA A 253 1.79 -6.99 14.42
N ALA A 254 1.74 -7.79 13.35
CA ALA A 254 1.31 -9.18 13.44
C ALA A 254 2.23 -10.00 14.37
N ALA A 255 3.55 -9.79 14.30
CA ALA A 255 4.51 -10.45 15.18
C ALA A 255 4.30 -10.05 16.65
N ASP A 256 4.08 -8.76 16.92
CA ASP A 256 3.81 -8.26 18.27
C ASP A 256 2.50 -8.82 18.82
N ALA A 257 1.46 -8.89 18.00
CA ALA A 257 0.18 -9.51 18.37
C ALA A 257 0.33 -11.02 18.62
N CYS A 258 1.14 -11.74 17.82
CA CYS A 258 1.44 -13.14 18.07
C CYS A 258 2.16 -13.34 19.41
N ARG A 259 3.10 -12.47 19.78
CA ARG A 259 3.75 -12.52 21.13
C ARG A 259 2.75 -12.31 22.26
N ALA A 260 1.82 -11.37 22.09
CA ALA A 260 0.77 -11.13 23.08
C ALA A 260 -0.14 -12.35 23.30
N GLU A 261 -0.37 -13.16 22.24
CA GLU A 261 -1.11 -14.43 22.32
C GLU A 261 -0.23 -15.63 22.75
N GLY A 262 1.04 -15.36 23.08
CA GLY A 262 1.98 -16.36 23.61
C GLY A 262 2.68 -17.20 22.55
N TYR A 263 2.71 -16.76 21.29
CA TYR A 263 3.47 -17.40 20.22
C TYR A 263 4.87 -16.79 20.08
N GLU A 264 5.83 -17.62 19.66
CA GLU A 264 7.14 -17.20 19.18
C GLU A 264 7.03 -16.86 17.69
N PRO A 265 7.06 -15.57 17.29
CA PRO A 265 6.92 -15.18 15.89
C PRO A 265 8.23 -15.33 15.12
N VAL A 266 8.13 -15.84 13.91
CA VAL A 266 9.21 -15.94 12.91
C VAL A 266 8.76 -15.20 11.67
N LEU A 267 9.43 -14.12 11.30
CA LEU A 267 9.20 -13.45 10.03
C LEU A 267 9.88 -14.25 8.91
N LEU A 268 9.10 -14.78 8.00
CA LEU A 268 9.60 -15.49 6.82
C LEU A 268 10.03 -14.51 5.72
N THR A 269 9.18 -13.54 5.42
CA THR A 269 9.41 -12.51 4.42
C THR A 269 8.42 -11.34 4.59
N ASP A 270 8.81 -10.16 4.12
CA ASP A 270 7.95 -9.00 3.94
C ASP A 270 7.80 -8.60 2.45
N CYS A 271 8.19 -9.52 1.55
CA CYS A 271 8.17 -9.33 0.09
C CYS A 271 7.61 -10.55 -0.65
N LEU A 272 6.57 -11.20 -0.11
CA LEU A 272 5.93 -12.35 -0.74
C LEU A 272 5.22 -11.90 -2.02
N CYS A 273 5.63 -12.43 -3.19
CA CYS A 273 5.08 -12.04 -4.49
C CYS A 273 4.88 -13.21 -5.47
N CYS A 274 4.72 -14.43 -4.97
CA CYS A 274 4.42 -15.61 -5.78
C CYS A 274 2.91 -15.81 -5.98
N GLU A 275 2.53 -16.87 -6.69
CA GLU A 275 1.12 -17.26 -6.85
C GLU A 275 0.51 -17.64 -5.49
N ALA A 276 -0.71 -17.17 -5.22
CA ALA A 276 -1.38 -17.30 -3.93
C ALA A 276 -1.54 -18.76 -3.49
N ARG A 277 -1.93 -19.65 -4.40
CA ARG A 277 -2.09 -21.08 -4.11
C ARG A 277 -0.78 -21.76 -3.74
N GLU A 278 0.32 -21.38 -4.35
CA GLU A 278 1.65 -21.92 -4.05
C GLU A 278 2.12 -21.44 -2.66
N ALA A 279 1.92 -20.16 -2.37
CA ALA A 279 2.18 -19.63 -1.03
C ALA A 279 1.35 -20.36 0.04
N GLY A 280 0.06 -20.61 -0.20
CA GLY A 280 -0.82 -21.34 0.70
C GLY A 280 -0.35 -22.78 0.95
N SER A 281 0.03 -23.49 -0.09
CA SER A 281 0.59 -24.85 -0.02
C SER A 281 1.87 -24.89 0.81
N LEU A 282 2.79 -23.93 0.59
CA LEU A 282 4.02 -23.79 1.36
C LEU A 282 3.73 -23.51 2.83
N LEU A 283 2.86 -22.55 3.15
CA LEU A 283 2.52 -22.19 4.52
C LEU A 283 1.80 -23.34 5.25
N GLY A 284 0.93 -24.08 4.57
CA GLY A 284 0.33 -25.31 5.10
C GLY A 284 1.38 -26.39 5.41
N SER A 285 2.40 -26.54 4.58
CA SER A 285 3.50 -27.47 4.81
C SER A 285 4.37 -27.07 6.01
N ILE A 286 4.58 -25.76 6.22
CA ILE A 286 5.25 -25.22 7.42
C ILE A 286 4.42 -25.55 8.67
N ALA A 287 3.09 -25.35 8.64
CA ALA A 287 2.22 -25.72 9.73
C ALA A 287 2.36 -27.21 10.12
N ARG A 288 2.32 -28.10 9.11
CA ARG A 288 2.48 -29.55 9.29
C ARG A 288 3.82 -29.91 9.91
N THR A 289 4.89 -29.27 9.52
CA THR A 289 6.24 -29.51 10.06
C THR A 289 6.35 -29.14 11.54
N HIS A 290 5.61 -28.12 11.98
CA HIS A 290 5.73 -27.59 13.35
C HIS A 290 4.58 -27.96 14.27
N ALA A 291 3.55 -28.66 13.76
CA ALA A 291 2.43 -29.14 14.54
C ALA A 291 2.87 -30.14 15.64
N GLY A 292 2.31 -30.00 16.83
CA GLY A 292 2.48 -30.96 17.94
C GLY A 292 3.90 -30.98 18.56
N GLN A 293 4.74 -30.00 18.28
CA GLN A 293 6.09 -29.91 18.87
C GLN A 293 6.12 -29.36 20.30
N GLY A 294 4.96 -29.05 20.88
CA GLY A 294 4.84 -28.49 22.24
C GLY A 294 5.35 -27.05 22.37
N ARG A 295 5.54 -26.36 21.26
CA ARG A 295 5.91 -24.95 21.20
C ARG A 295 4.88 -24.19 20.38
N LYS A 296 4.50 -23.03 20.90
CA LYS A 296 3.62 -22.11 20.15
C LYS A 296 4.45 -21.24 19.22
N ARG A 297 4.37 -21.50 17.91
CA ARG A 297 5.07 -20.72 16.88
C ARG A 297 4.10 -20.05 15.95
N ALA A 298 4.47 -18.83 15.51
CA ALA A 298 3.77 -18.13 14.47
C ALA A 298 4.76 -17.81 13.33
N PHE A 299 4.42 -18.20 12.09
CA PHE A 299 5.23 -17.88 10.92
C PHE A 299 4.48 -16.84 10.11
N ILE A 300 5.16 -15.72 9.81
CA ILE A 300 4.55 -14.51 9.24
C ILE A 300 5.18 -14.26 7.88
N ALA A 301 4.33 -14.07 6.87
CA ALA A 301 4.73 -13.66 5.54
C ALA A 301 3.86 -12.49 5.08
N GLY A 302 4.48 -11.38 4.72
CA GLY A 302 3.78 -10.23 4.16
C GLY A 302 4.15 -9.99 2.70
N GLY A 303 3.26 -9.41 1.95
CA GLY A 303 3.51 -9.11 0.55
C GLY A 303 2.25 -8.91 -0.26
N GLU A 304 2.36 -9.15 -1.54
CA GLU A 304 1.25 -9.10 -2.49
C GLU A 304 1.34 -10.29 -3.45
N THR A 305 0.62 -11.38 -3.12
CA THR A 305 0.54 -12.55 -3.99
C THR A 305 -0.33 -12.26 -5.20
N VAL A 306 -0.20 -13.08 -6.23
CA VAL A 306 -0.97 -12.97 -7.47
C VAL A 306 -1.88 -14.17 -7.66
N VAL A 307 -2.96 -13.98 -8.42
CA VAL A 307 -3.88 -15.04 -8.85
C VAL A 307 -3.90 -15.08 -10.37
N HIS A 308 -3.65 -16.25 -10.93
CA HIS A 308 -3.89 -16.49 -12.35
C HIS A 308 -5.36 -16.91 -12.55
N LEU A 309 -6.12 -16.04 -13.23
CA LEU A 309 -7.52 -16.32 -13.52
C LEU A 309 -7.63 -17.37 -14.63
N THR A 310 -8.11 -18.55 -14.25
CA THR A 310 -8.35 -19.69 -15.16
C THR A 310 -9.81 -20.11 -15.21
N GLY A 311 -10.59 -19.70 -14.21
CA GLY A 311 -12.01 -20.03 -14.05
C GLY A 311 -12.91 -18.80 -14.03
N HIS A 312 -14.15 -19.01 -13.57
CA HIS A 312 -15.20 -18.00 -13.50
C HIS A 312 -15.73 -17.77 -12.08
N GLY A 313 -15.12 -18.43 -11.09
CA GLY A 313 -15.49 -18.34 -9.68
C GLY A 313 -15.21 -16.96 -9.07
N LEU A 314 -15.54 -16.83 -7.82
CA LEU A 314 -15.37 -15.62 -7.03
C LEU A 314 -14.30 -15.83 -5.96
N GLY A 315 -13.38 -14.88 -5.80
CA GLY A 315 -12.32 -14.96 -4.79
C GLY A 315 -11.29 -13.87 -4.95
N GLY A 316 -10.31 -13.90 -4.06
CA GLY A 316 -9.14 -13.05 -4.09
C GLY A 316 -7.90 -13.83 -3.65
N ARG A 317 -6.74 -13.17 -3.70
CA ARG A 317 -5.43 -13.78 -3.43
C ARG A 317 -5.29 -14.29 -1.99
N ASN A 318 -5.86 -13.57 -1.03
CA ASN A 318 -5.81 -13.96 0.39
C ASN A 318 -6.71 -15.17 0.67
N GLN A 319 -7.88 -15.20 0.05
CA GLN A 319 -8.81 -16.33 0.12
C GLN A 319 -8.22 -17.56 -0.56
N GLU A 320 -7.64 -17.42 -1.76
CA GLU A 320 -7.01 -18.52 -2.50
C GLU A 320 -5.83 -19.10 -1.72
N LEU A 321 -4.99 -18.24 -1.12
CA LEU A 321 -3.88 -18.67 -0.26
C LEU A 321 -4.38 -19.51 0.93
N ALA A 322 -5.38 -19.01 1.66
CA ALA A 322 -5.91 -19.72 2.82
C ALA A 322 -6.56 -21.07 2.43
N LEU A 323 -7.35 -21.10 1.35
CA LEU A 323 -7.98 -22.33 0.86
C LEU A 323 -6.93 -23.36 0.43
N ALA A 324 -5.86 -22.94 -0.24
CA ALA A 324 -4.78 -23.81 -0.69
C ALA A 324 -3.97 -24.45 0.46
N ALA A 325 -4.00 -23.86 1.66
CA ALA A 325 -3.39 -24.45 2.85
C ALA A 325 -4.21 -25.60 3.45
N ALA A 326 -5.52 -25.67 3.21
CA ALA A 326 -6.42 -26.61 3.86
C ALA A 326 -6.02 -28.11 3.72
N PRO A 327 -5.56 -28.60 2.54
CA PRO A 327 -5.13 -30.00 2.42
C PRO A 327 -3.94 -30.36 3.33
N ALA A 328 -2.98 -29.45 3.49
CA ALA A 328 -1.83 -29.68 4.34
C ALA A 328 -2.17 -29.60 5.83
N LEU A 329 -3.19 -28.84 6.20
CA LEU A 329 -3.68 -28.70 7.58
C LEU A 329 -4.57 -29.87 8.03
N ALA A 330 -5.10 -30.67 7.10
CA ALA A 330 -6.09 -31.72 7.38
C ALA A 330 -5.70 -32.60 8.58
N GLY A 331 -6.57 -32.65 9.59
CA GLY A 331 -6.41 -33.44 10.80
C GLY A 331 -5.37 -32.92 11.80
N LEU A 332 -4.67 -31.83 11.52
CA LEU A 332 -3.80 -31.17 12.48
C LEU A 332 -4.64 -30.48 13.56
N ARG A 333 -4.21 -30.59 14.80
CA ARG A 333 -4.83 -29.88 15.92
C ARG A 333 -4.05 -28.62 16.26
N ARG A 334 -4.75 -27.55 16.61
CA ARG A 334 -4.15 -26.28 17.03
C ARG A 334 -3.22 -25.67 15.99
N CYS A 335 -3.56 -25.86 14.73
CA CYS A 335 -2.84 -25.25 13.61
C CYS A 335 -3.84 -24.57 12.69
N CYS A 336 -3.50 -23.38 12.27
CA CYS A 336 -4.25 -22.66 11.24
C CYS A 336 -3.34 -21.86 10.33
N VAL A 337 -3.87 -21.51 9.16
CA VAL A 337 -3.33 -20.52 8.24
C VAL A 337 -4.40 -19.49 7.97
N PHE A 338 -4.06 -18.23 8.06
CA PHE A 338 -4.89 -17.14 7.57
C PHE A 338 -4.09 -16.17 6.74
N SER A 339 -4.77 -15.51 5.81
CA SER A 339 -4.22 -14.41 5.01
C SER A 339 -5.27 -13.32 4.89
N VAL A 340 -4.85 -12.06 5.02
CA VAL A 340 -5.75 -10.92 5.04
C VAL A 340 -5.13 -9.70 4.39
N GLY A 341 -5.93 -9.01 3.55
CA GLY A 341 -5.61 -7.71 2.99
C GLY A 341 -5.84 -6.59 3.99
N SER A 342 -4.89 -5.68 4.09
CA SER A 342 -4.97 -4.54 5.01
C SER A 342 -6.09 -3.56 4.66
N ASP A 343 -6.54 -3.50 3.41
CA ASP A 343 -7.59 -2.61 2.93
C ASP A 343 -9.03 -3.10 3.24
N GLY A 344 -9.14 -4.36 3.70
CA GLY A 344 -10.42 -4.95 4.09
C GLY A 344 -11.22 -5.52 2.94
N THR A 345 -10.60 -5.66 1.77
CA THR A 345 -11.19 -6.29 0.57
C THR A 345 -10.19 -7.26 -0.05
N ASP A 346 -10.67 -8.27 -0.77
CA ASP A 346 -9.82 -9.25 -1.44
C ASP A 346 -10.43 -9.64 -2.78
N GLY A 347 -9.84 -9.14 -3.86
CA GLY A 347 -10.41 -9.26 -5.21
C GLY A 347 -11.76 -8.53 -5.31
N PRO A 348 -12.71 -9.05 -6.10
CA PRO A 348 -14.04 -8.45 -6.28
C PRO A 348 -15.04 -8.87 -5.18
N THR A 349 -14.56 -9.16 -3.95
CA THR A 349 -15.38 -9.67 -2.85
C THR A 349 -15.49 -8.65 -1.70
N ASP A 350 -16.42 -8.89 -0.78
CA ASP A 350 -16.57 -8.14 0.48
C ASP A 350 -15.76 -8.71 1.64
N ALA A 351 -15.05 -9.82 1.42
CA ALA A 351 -14.15 -10.42 2.39
C ALA A 351 -12.75 -9.78 2.30
N ALA A 352 -12.08 -9.64 3.43
CA ALA A 352 -10.70 -9.18 3.51
C ALA A 352 -9.68 -10.31 3.29
N GLY A 353 -10.10 -11.56 3.38
CA GLY A 353 -9.23 -12.72 3.23
C GLY A 353 -9.85 -14.03 3.70
N GLY A 354 -8.99 -14.98 4.03
CA GLY A 354 -9.39 -16.33 4.39
C GLY A 354 -8.66 -16.91 5.59
N TYR A 355 -9.30 -17.88 6.22
CA TYR A 355 -8.82 -18.66 7.36
C TYR A 355 -9.13 -20.13 7.14
N THR A 356 -8.17 -21.01 7.41
CA THR A 356 -8.34 -22.46 7.41
C THR A 356 -7.57 -23.09 8.57
N ASP A 357 -8.10 -24.20 9.08
CA ASP A 357 -7.52 -25.01 10.15
C ASP A 357 -7.60 -26.51 9.84
N GLY A 358 -7.30 -27.34 10.81
CA GLY A 358 -7.29 -28.79 10.65
C GLY A 358 -8.64 -29.43 10.35
N GLU A 359 -9.75 -28.74 10.59
CA GLU A 359 -11.13 -29.21 10.35
C GLU A 359 -11.65 -28.75 8.98
N ALA A 360 -11.04 -27.73 8.37
CA ALA A 360 -11.53 -27.08 7.16
C ALA A 360 -11.71 -28.06 5.99
N LEU A 361 -10.75 -28.95 5.70
CA LEU A 361 -10.84 -29.89 4.59
C LEU A 361 -12.01 -30.88 4.77
N ALA A 362 -12.21 -31.40 5.98
CA ALA A 362 -13.31 -32.31 6.28
C ALA A 362 -14.68 -31.62 6.13
N ALA A 363 -14.78 -30.36 6.59
CA ALA A 363 -15.99 -29.55 6.44
C ALA A 363 -16.30 -29.25 4.96
N LEU A 364 -15.29 -28.88 4.16
CA LEU A 364 -15.42 -28.67 2.72
C LEU A 364 -15.91 -29.93 2.02
N THR A 365 -15.30 -31.09 2.31
CA THR A 365 -15.71 -32.39 1.75
C THR A 365 -17.14 -32.73 2.12
N ALA A 366 -17.55 -32.52 3.38
CA ALA A 366 -18.91 -32.74 3.86
C ALA A 366 -19.94 -31.82 3.15
N ALA A 367 -19.52 -30.61 2.76
CA ALA A 367 -20.30 -29.67 1.97
C ALA A 367 -20.31 -30.02 0.44
N GLY A 368 -19.63 -31.09 0.04
CA GLY A 368 -19.55 -31.50 -1.38
C GLY A 368 -18.58 -30.66 -2.20
N LEU A 369 -17.68 -29.93 -1.55
CA LEU A 369 -16.69 -29.05 -2.19
C LEU A 369 -15.32 -29.74 -2.26
N ASP A 370 -14.69 -29.63 -3.42
CA ASP A 370 -13.36 -30.15 -3.73
C ASP A 370 -12.36 -28.99 -3.85
N VAL A 371 -11.34 -28.95 -3.01
CA VAL A 371 -10.37 -27.84 -2.96
C VAL A 371 -9.63 -27.65 -4.28
N PRO A 372 -9.06 -28.69 -4.91
CA PRO A 372 -8.44 -28.55 -6.23
C PRO A 372 -9.36 -27.94 -7.29
N ARG A 373 -10.62 -28.35 -7.30
CA ARG A 373 -11.61 -27.84 -8.27
C ARG A 373 -11.96 -26.37 -7.98
N ALA A 374 -12.17 -26.00 -6.71
CA ALA A 374 -12.45 -24.61 -6.33
C ALA A 374 -11.28 -23.69 -6.68
N LEU A 375 -10.03 -24.13 -6.45
CA LEU A 375 -8.84 -23.39 -6.84
C LEU A 375 -8.69 -23.28 -8.37
N ALA A 376 -8.99 -24.32 -9.12
CA ALA A 376 -8.95 -24.31 -10.59
C ALA A 376 -9.99 -23.36 -11.21
N ASP A 377 -11.14 -23.20 -10.55
CA ASP A 377 -12.18 -22.27 -10.96
C ASP A 377 -12.04 -20.86 -10.35
N ASN A 378 -10.99 -20.60 -9.55
CA ASN A 378 -10.79 -19.36 -8.79
C ASN A 378 -11.95 -19.02 -7.83
N ASP A 379 -12.61 -20.05 -7.26
CA ASP A 379 -13.83 -19.93 -6.43
C ASP A 379 -13.54 -20.12 -4.93
N ALA A 380 -12.51 -19.47 -4.45
CA ALA A 380 -12.12 -19.54 -3.04
C ALA A 380 -13.17 -18.91 -2.11
N TYR A 381 -13.91 -17.89 -2.56
CA TYR A 381 -14.93 -17.21 -1.77
C TYR A 381 -16.04 -18.16 -1.33
N HIS A 382 -16.70 -18.82 -2.28
CA HIS A 382 -17.82 -19.72 -1.94
C HIS A 382 -17.36 -20.94 -1.14
N ALA A 383 -16.16 -21.46 -1.45
CA ALA A 383 -15.58 -22.56 -0.69
C ALA A 383 -15.36 -22.18 0.78
N LEU A 384 -14.70 -21.05 1.06
CA LEU A 384 -14.48 -20.58 2.42
C LEU A 384 -15.77 -20.13 3.12
N GLN A 385 -16.70 -19.53 2.38
CA GLN A 385 -18.01 -19.14 2.92
C GLN A 385 -18.77 -20.34 3.48
N ALA A 386 -18.77 -21.47 2.77
CA ALA A 386 -19.47 -22.69 3.17
C ALA A 386 -18.97 -23.27 4.52
N VAL A 387 -17.72 -22.99 4.88
CA VAL A 387 -17.11 -23.50 6.12
C VAL A 387 -16.81 -22.40 7.16
N GLY A 388 -17.31 -21.20 6.95
CA GLY A 388 -17.06 -20.06 7.87
C GLY A 388 -15.61 -19.57 7.85
N GLY A 389 -14.89 -19.83 6.77
CA GLY A 389 -13.47 -19.50 6.60
C GLY A 389 -13.20 -18.09 6.10
N LEU A 390 -14.23 -17.29 5.77
CA LEU A 390 -14.02 -15.90 5.34
C LEU A 390 -13.61 -15.00 6.52
N ILE A 391 -12.75 -14.02 6.23
CA ILE A 391 -12.41 -12.93 7.15
C ILE A 391 -13.13 -11.68 6.67
N MET A 392 -14.00 -11.15 7.51
CA MET A 392 -14.82 -9.98 7.22
C MET A 392 -14.41 -8.83 8.13
N THR A 393 -13.83 -7.78 7.56
CA THR A 393 -13.42 -6.57 8.31
C THR A 393 -14.19 -5.33 7.89
N GLY A 394 -14.77 -5.34 6.70
CA GLY A 394 -15.20 -4.15 5.97
C GLY A 394 -14.02 -3.29 5.52
N PRO A 395 -14.28 -2.24 4.70
CA PRO A 395 -13.24 -1.33 4.23
C PRO A 395 -12.53 -0.61 5.38
N THR A 396 -11.21 -0.72 5.47
CA THR A 396 -10.40 -0.19 6.57
C THR A 396 -9.94 1.26 6.34
N GLY A 397 -9.83 1.67 5.08
CA GLY A 397 -9.32 2.99 4.69
C GLY A 397 -7.79 3.07 4.58
N THR A 398 -7.08 1.97 4.78
CA THR A 398 -5.65 1.83 4.46
C THR A 398 -5.46 0.87 3.28
N ASN A 399 -4.26 0.83 2.72
CA ASN A 399 -3.78 -0.23 1.85
C ASN A 399 -2.26 -0.26 1.95
N VAL A 400 -1.75 -1.31 2.60
CA VAL A 400 -0.30 -1.56 2.77
C VAL A 400 -0.01 -3.05 2.50
N ASN A 401 -0.67 -3.60 1.47
CA ASN A 401 -0.61 -5.01 1.08
C ASN A 401 -1.19 -5.98 2.13
N ASP A 402 -0.74 -7.22 2.12
CA ASP A 402 -1.33 -8.35 2.83
C ASP A 402 -0.39 -8.94 3.87
N VAL A 403 -0.98 -9.66 4.83
CA VAL A 403 -0.21 -10.50 5.76
C VAL A 403 -0.84 -11.88 5.86
N ALA A 404 -0.01 -12.92 5.71
CA ALA A 404 -0.36 -14.30 5.96
C ALA A 404 0.37 -14.80 7.22
N VAL A 405 -0.33 -15.55 8.04
CA VAL A 405 0.20 -16.09 9.30
C VAL A 405 -0.16 -17.55 9.45
N VAL A 406 0.82 -18.35 9.82
CA VAL A 406 0.65 -19.72 10.29
C VAL A 406 0.73 -19.72 11.81
N LEU A 407 -0.25 -20.28 12.49
CA LEU A 407 -0.16 -20.59 13.92
C LEU A 407 0.00 -22.10 14.07
N ALA A 408 0.99 -22.56 14.86
CA ALA A 408 1.22 -23.95 15.17
C ALA A 408 1.57 -24.12 16.66
N GLU A 409 0.84 -25.04 17.33
CA GLU A 409 1.02 -25.40 18.75
C GLU A 409 1.42 -26.86 18.93
#